data_764140bfcaac8c80ddd01e8f80167ee3
#
_entry.id   764140bfcaac8c80ddd01e8f80167ee3
#
_cell.length_a   1.000
_cell.length_b   1.000
_cell.length_c   1.000
_cell.angle_alpha   90.00
_cell.angle_beta   90.00
_cell.angle_gamma   90.00
#
_symmetry.space_group_name_H-M   'P 1'
#
loop_
_entity.id
_entity.type
_entity.pdbx_description
1 polymer ?
#
loop_
_entity_poly.entity_id
_entity_poly.type
_entity_poly.pdbx_seq_one_letter_code
_entity_poly.pdbx_strand_id
1 'polypeptide(L)'
;MRRHLSFTAIALFGLFTLSACSEKVSTQCTSAPQSDWLNVNDFQAKLSNEGYTINQFKQTEGNCYEIYGFEPDGTKVEIYFNPVDASIVKRKAD
;
A
#
# COMPACT_ATOMS: atom_id res chain seq x y z
N MET A 1 58.96 -23.52 21.38
CA MET A 1 58.34 -23.49 21.27
C MET A 1 57.50 -22.90 20.97
N ARG A 2 56.91 -22.91 20.72
CA ARG A 2 56.10 -22.56 20.43
C ARG A 2 55.15 -22.01 20.27
N ARG A 3 54.59 -21.69 19.92
CA ARG A 3 53.70 -21.41 19.81
C ARG A 3 52.86 -20.81 19.41
N HIS A 4 52.12 -20.68 19.07
CA HIS A 4 51.26 -20.30 18.65
C HIS A 4 50.35 -19.71 18.49
N LEU A 5 49.79 -19.44 18.17
CA LEU A 5 48.91 -19.07 18.11
C LEU A 5 48.09 -18.58 17.66
N SER A 6 47.41 -18.52 17.35
CA SER A 6 46.56 -18.22 17.01
C SER A 6 45.66 -17.75 16.72
N PHE A 7 45.15 -17.58 16.49
CA PHE A 7 44.20 -17.28 16.21
C PHE A 7 43.43 -16.61 15.84
N THR A 8 42.83 -16.49 15.52
CA THR A 8 42.07 -16.10 15.23
C THR A 8 41.00 -15.69 15.01
N ALA A 9 40.44 -15.55 14.83
CA ALA A 9 39.44 -15.25 14.80
C ALA A 9 38.58 -14.72 14.12
N ILE A 10 38.04 -14.62 13.89
CA ILE A 10 37.26 -14.27 13.35
C ILE A 10 36.23 -13.73 13.14
N ALA A 11 35.72 -13.48 13.00
CA ALA A 11 34.80 -12.98 12.91
C ALA A 11 33.82 -12.70 12.31
N LEU A 12 33.32 -12.64 12.10
CA LEU A 12 32.33 -12.50 11.69
C LEU A 12 31.49 -11.79 11.34
N PHE A 13 30.93 -11.59 11.01
CA PHE A 13 30.13 -11.08 10.78
C PHE A 13 29.15 -10.61 10.39
N GLY A 14 28.58 -10.58 10.34
CA GLY A 14 27.65 -10.23 10.09
C GLY A 14 26.84 -9.84 9.41
N LEU A 15 26.23 -9.99 9.11
CA LEU A 15 25.38 -9.84 8.55
C LEU A 15 24.46 -9.38 8.32
N PHE A 16 23.85 -9.22 8.13
CA PHE A 16 22.90 -8.92 7.99
C PHE A 16 22.16 -8.59 7.32
N THR A 17 21.54 -8.72 7.09
CA THR A 17 20.83 -8.61 6.52
C THR A 17 20.01 -8.12 6.17
N LEU A 18 19.44 -7.93 6.06
CA LEU A 18 18.59 -7.52 5.79
C LEU A 18 17.78 -7.49 5.26
N SER A 19 17.28 -7.76 5.07
CA SER A 19 16.54 -7.88 4.66
C SER A 19 15.68 -7.42 4.30
N ALA A 20 15.22 -7.31 4.37
CA ALA A 20 14.44 -6.77 4.27
C ALA A 20 13.76 -6.67 3.34
N CYS A 21 13.62 -6.81 2.96
CA CYS A 21 13.17 -6.72 2.02
C CYS A 21 11.94 -7.00 1.91
N SER A 22 11.49 -7.09 2.11
CA SER A 22 10.40 -7.57 2.08
C SER A 22 9.42 -6.67 2.23
N GLU A 23 9.54 -5.80 2.07
CA GLU A 23 8.66 -5.04 2.27
C GLU A 23 7.84 -4.89 1.32
N LYS A 24 6.71 -4.91 1.45
CA LYS A 24 5.87 -4.62 0.62
C LYS A 24 5.82 -3.26 0.38
N VAL A 25 5.91 -2.78 -0.75
CA VAL A 25 5.79 -1.41 -1.11
C VAL A 25 4.33 -1.07 -1.14
N SER A 26 3.91 -0.12 -0.34
CA SER A 26 2.54 0.34 -0.36
C SER A 26 2.25 1.09 -1.64
N THR A 27 1.05 0.94 -2.14
CA THR A 27 0.59 1.73 -3.27
C THR A 27 0.54 3.20 -2.86
N GLN A 28 1.17 4.05 -3.66
CA GLN A 28 1.19 5.49 -3.43
C GLN A 28 0.26 6.16 -4.43
N CYS A 29 -0.67 6.97 -3.96
CA CYS A 29 -1.65 7.57 -4.84
C CYS A 29 -1.43 9.06 -5.09
N THR A 30 -0.94 9.79 -4.11
CA THR A 30 -0.73 11.22 -4.29
C THR A 30 0.24 11.74 -3.25
N SER A 31 0.91 12.83 -3.59
CA SER A 31 1.70 13.58 -2.63
C SER A 31 1.01 14.88 -2.26
N ALA A 32 -0.21 15.10 -2.75
CA ALA A 32 -0.96 16.32 -2.45
C ALA A 32 -1.39 16.34 -0.99
N PRO A 33 -1.48 17.51 -0.38
CA PRO A 33 -1.94 17.59 1.00
C PRO A 33 -3.41 17.20 1.10
N GLN A 34 -3.81 16.73 2.26
CA GLN A 34 -5.18 16.28 2.45
C GLN A 34 -6.21 17.35 2.17
N SER A 35 -5.82 18.63 2.31
CA SER A 35 -6.75 19.71 2.01
C SER A 35 -7.19 19.74 0.55
N ASP A 36 -6.44 19.06 -0.34
CA ASP A 36 -6.80 18.98 -1.74
C ASP A 36 -7.62 17.76 -2.08
N TRP A 37 -7.87 16.89 -1.12
CA TRP A 37 -8.55 15.62 -1.38
C TRP A 37 -10.06 15.81 -1.38
N LEU A 38 -10.74 14.99 -2.15
CA LEU A 38 -12.19 14.94 -2.12
C LEU A 38 -12.66 14.54 -0.73
N ASN A 39 -13.77 15.10 -0.31
CA ASN A 39 -14.38 14.74 0.95
C ASN A 39 -14.73 13.23 0.91
N VAL A 40 -14.46 12.53 1.99
CA VAL A 40 -14.67 11.08 2.06
C VAL A 40 -16.10 10.70 1.72
N ASN A 41 -17.08 11.42 2.28
CA ASN A 41 -18.47 11.08 2.03
C ASN A 41 -18.85 11.35 0.58
N ASP A 42 -18.34 12.45 0.01
CA ASP A 42 -18.62 12.79 -1.38
C ASP A 42 -18.00 11.76 -2.31
N PHE A 43 -16.77 11.32 -2.00
CA PHE A 43 -16.09 10.30 -2.78
C PHE A 43 -16.90 9.01 -2.79
N GLN A 44 -17.35 8.57 -1.63
CA GLN A 44 -18.11 7.31 -1.55
C GLN A 44 -19.47 7.45 -2.24
N ALA A 45 -20.10 8.61 -2.11
CA ALA A 45 -21.36 8.84 -2.78
C ALA A 45 -21.19 8.81 -4.30
N LYS A 46 -20.08 9.39 -4.78
CA LYS A 46 -19.78 9.38 -6.21
C LYS A 46 -19.68 7.94 -6.71
N LEU A 47 -18.94 7.09 -6.01
CA LEU A 47 -18.79 5.71 -6.42
C LEU A 47 -20.13 4.97 -6.38
N SER A 48 -20.89 5.17 -5.31
CA SER A 48 -22.20 4.51 -5.21
C SER A 48 -23.13 4.94 -6.36
N ASN A 49 -23.08 6.21 -6.71
CA ASN A 49 -23.89 6.71 -7.81
C ASN A 49 -23.45 6.12 -9.15
N GLU A 50 -22.19 5.72 -9.25
CA GLU A 50 -21.67 5.09 -10.46
C GLU A 50 -21.88 3.59 -10.47
N GLY A 51 -22.50 3.04 -9.43
CA GLY A 51 -22.86 1.63 -9.39
C GLY A 51 -21.95 0.73 -8.59
N TYR A 52 -20.95 1.30 -7.92
CA TYR A 52 -20.08 0.49 -7.07
C TYR A 52 -20.79 0.16 -5.76
N THR A 53 -20.47 -1.02 -5.22
CA THR A 53 -20.86 -1.39 -3.87
C THR A 53 -19.60 -1.31 -3.02
N ILE A 54 -19.63 -0.51 -1.97
CA ILE A 54 -18.47 -0.35 -1.08
C ILE A 54 -18.74 -1.12 0.21
N ASN A 55 -18.01 -2.21 0.40
CA ASN A 55 -18.13 -3.00 1.62
C ASN A 55 -17.19 -2.50 2.69
N GLN A 56 -16.06 -1.95 2.29
CA GLN A 56 -15.08 -1.40 3.22
C GLN A 56 -14.34 -0.26 2.56
N PHE A 57 -14.14 0.81 3.30
CA PHE A 57 -13.41 1.97 2.83
C PHE A 57 -12.24 2.21 3.77
N LYS A 58 -11.08 2.53 3.22
CA LYS A 58 -9.90 2.86 4.02
C LYS A 58 -9.14 4.02 3.41
N GLN A 59 -8.55 4.83 4.27
CA GLN A 59 -7.59 5.82 3.86
C GLN A 59 -6.23 5.22 4.19
N THR A 60 -5.38 5.02 3.21
CA THR A 60 -4.16 4.23 3.39
C THR A 60 -2.96 5.10 3.71
N GLU A 61 -1.88 4.44 4.15
CA GLU A 61 -0.63 5.14 4.42
C GLU A 61 0.00 5.71 3.15
N GLY A 62 -0.33 5.15 2.00
CA GLY A 62 0.15 5.64 0.72
C GLY A 62 -0.71 6.77 0.17
N ASN A 63 -1.58 7.33 1.00
CA ASN A 63 -2.44 8.43 0.60
C ASN A 63 -3.40 8.06 -0.52
N CYS A 64 -4.00 6.89 -0.37
CA CYS A 64 -5.03 6.42 -1.28
C CYS A 64 -6.37 6.36 -0.57
N TYR A 65 -7.44 6.50 -1.33
CA TYR A 65 -8.74 6.04 -0.88
C TYR A 65 -8.89 4.63 -1.45
N GLU A 66 -9.01 3.67 -0.58
CA GLU A 66 -9.09 2.26 -0.97
C GLU A 66 -10.47 1.72 -0.65
N ILE A 67 -11.04 0.96 -1.60
CA ILE A 67 -12.29 0.27 -1.34
C ILE A 67 -12.12 -1.22 -1.55
N TYR A 68 -12.92 -1.97 -0.81
CA TYR A 68 -13.16 -3.38 -1.06
C TYR A 68 -14.64 -3.47 -1.35
N GLY A 69 -15.01 -4.06 -2.45
CA GLY A 69 -16.42 -4.16 -2.79
C GLY A 69 -16.62 -4.72 -4.18
N PHE A 70 -17.62 -4.19 -4.89
CA PHE A 70 -17.98 -4.71 -6.20
C PHE A 70 -18.11 -3.58 -7.19
N GLU A 71 -17.64 -3.82 -8.40
CA GLU A 71 -17.83 -2.90 -9.51
C GLU A 71 -19.27 -2.98 -10.01
N PRO A 72 -19.68 -2.03 -10.84
CA PRO A 72 -21.06 -2.04 -11.36
C PRO A 72 -21.48 -3.34 -12.04
N ASP A 73 -20.52 -4.06 -12.64
CA ASP A 73 -20.83 -5.32 -13.31
C ASP A 73 -20.82 -6.52 -12.35
N GLY A 74 -20.62 -6.28 -11.04
CA GLY A 74 -20.62 -7.33 -10.05
C GLY A 74 -19.28 -7.95 -9.76
N THR A 75 -18.21 -7.50 -10.41
CA THR A 75 -16.87 -8.03 -10.16
C THR A 75 -16.40 -7.60 -8.79
N LYS A 76 -15.93 -8.55 -8.00
CA LYS A 76 -15.39 -8.27 -6.68
C LYS A 76 -14.00 -7.67 -6.83
N VAL A 77 -13.74 -6.55 -6.15
CA VAL A 77 -12.52 -5.78 -6.37
C VAL A 77 -11.96 -5.20 -5.10
N GLU A 78 -10.67 -4.90 -5.18
CA GLU A 78 -9.97 -4.03 -4.25
C GLU A 78 -9.36 -2.95 -5.11
N ILE A 79 -9.71 -1.69 -4.88
CA ILE A 79 -9.27 -0.60 -5.73
C ILE A 79 -8.69 0.52 -4.89
N TYR A 80 -7.54 1.06 -5.37
CA TYR A 80 -6.89 2.21 -4.76
C TYR A 80 -7.10 3.40 -5.68
N PHE A 81 -7.69 4.46 -5.13
CA PHE A 81 -7.99 5.66 -5.90
C PHE A 81 -7.12 6.81 -5.44
N ASN A 82 -6.80 7.69 -6.37
CA ASN A 82 -6.20 8.97 -6.05
C ASN A 82 -7.28 9.82 -5.38
N PRO A 83 -7.09 10.24 -4.14
CA PRO A 83 -8.15 10.95 -3.43
C PRO A 83 -8.40 12.37 -3.92
N VAL A 84 -7.51 12.89 -4.76
CA VAL A 84 -7.68 14.25 -5.28
C VAL A 84 -8.74 14.28 -6.38
N ASP A 85 -8.74 13.27 -7.24
CA ASP A 85 -9.60 13.29 -8.43
C ASP A 85 -10.38 11.99 -8.64
N ALA A 86 -10.24 11.02 -7.74
CA ALA A 86 -10.91 9.72 -7.83
C ALA A 86 -10.47 8.88 -9.01
N SER A 87 -9.30 9.14 -9.57
CA SER A 87 -8.78 8.27 -10.62
C SER A 87 -8.26 6.98 -10.01
N ILE A 88 -8.32 5.89 -10.77
CA ILE A 88 -7.87 4.59 -10.28
C ILE A 88 -6.37 4.49 -10.45
N VAL A 89 -5.67 4.21 -9.35
CA VAL A 89 -4.22 4.02 -9.37
C VAL A 89 -3.89 2.52 -9.45
N LYS A 90 -4.66 1.70 -8.74
CA LYS A 90 -4.42 0.26 -8.76
C LYS A 90 -5.73 -0.47 -8.53
N ARG A 91 -5.94 -1.53 -9.29
CA ARG A 91 -7.15 -2.33 -9.18
C ARG A 91 -6.79 -3.79 -9.17
N LYS A 92 -7.37 -4.53 -8.24
CA LYS A 92 -7.22 -5.98 -8.17
C LYS A 92 -8.60 -6.58 -8.18
N ALA A 93 -8.84 -7.49 -9.11
CA ALA A 93 -10.11 -8.21 -9.19
C ALA A 93 -9.90 -9.62 -8.69
N ASP A 94 -10.89 -10.13 -7.97
CA ASP A 94 -10.84 -11.50 -7.46
C ASP A 94 -11.38 -12.50 -8.47
#